data_cb6fca09cb2cbfd3dba257de6f0eb169
#
_entry.id   cb6fca09cb2cbfd3dba257de6f0eb169
#
_cell.length_a   1.000
_cell.length_b   1.000
_cell.length_c   1.000
_cell.angle_alpha   90.00
_cell.angle_beta   90.00
_cell.angle_gamma   90.00
#
_symmetry.space_group_name_H-M   'P 1'
#
loop_
_entity.id
_entity.type
_entity.pdbx_description
1 polymer ?
#
loop_
_entity_poly.entity_id
_entity_poly.type
_entity_poly.pdbx_seq_one_letter_code
_entity_poly.pdbx_strand_id
1 'polypeptide(L)'
;MNYFSTLLFCLGLGCTVAATPCRADEALVQVIARVKPSVVGVGSMLKTRTPPMQFIGTGFVAGDGLSVLTCAHVIQKLLDANPNELIGILTGQGETAQFRPARVASIDIEHDLALLRLAGAPLPALALGDAATVREGQAMAFTGFPLGMLLGLHHVTHRATVSSLTPVVMPSENAQRLDTRRLAQLQKSPYTVFQLDATAYPGSSGSPLFDPETGLVYGIVNMVYVKGLKETAISAPSGITYAIPGNYMQAILLKSK
;
A
#
# COMPACT_ATOMS: atom_id res chain seq x y z
N MET A 1 32.73 -68.58 -44.50
CA MET A 1 33.04 -67.15 -44.26
C MET A 1 31.80 -66.52 -43.70
N ASN A 2 31.72 -66.43 -42.36
CA ASN A 2 30.55 -66.02 -41.59
C ASN A 2 30.73 -64.57 -41.21
N TYR A 3 29.85 -63.66 -41.62
CA TYR A 3 29.76 -62.28 -41.16
C TYR A 3 28.70 -62.19 -40.06
N PHE A 4 29.14 -62.01 -38.83
CA PHE A 4 28.30 -61.62 -37.68
C PHE A 4 28.02 -60.13 -37.75
N SER A 5 26.78 -59.77 -37.87
CA SER A 5 26.31 -58.39 -37.83
C SER A 5 25.85 -58.10 -36.41
N THR A 6 26.60 -57.26 -35.70
CA THR A 6 26.27 -56.81 -34.32
C THR A 6 25.37 -55.57 -34.40
N LEU A 7 24.10 -55.73 -34.03
CA LEU A 7 23.12 -54.66 -33.92
C LEU A 7 23.28 -53.97 -32.57
N LEU A 8 23.75 -52.71 -32.56
CA LEU A 8 23.89 -51.89 -31.39
C LEU A 8 22.56 -51.19 -31.07
N PHE A 9 21.89 -51.58 -30.00
CA PHE A 9 20.63 -50.97 -29.52
C PHE A 9 20.96 -49.79 -28.62
N CYS A 10 20.87 -48.54 -29.12
CA CYS A 10 20.96 -47.32 -28.33
C CYS A 10 19.64 -47.09 -27.59
N LEU A 11 19.59 -47.38 -26.30
CA LEU A 11 18.48 -47.01 -25.41
C LEU A 11 18.58 -45.50 -25.12
N GLY A 12 17.81 -44.69 -25.79
CA GLY A 12 17.66 -43.26 -25.52
C GLY A 12 16.86 -43.09 -24.23
N LEU A 13 17.53 -42.71 -23.13
CA LEU A 13 16.88 -42.30 -21.89
C LEU A 13 16.27 -40.90 -22.07
N GLY A 14 15.00 -40.83 -22.44
CA GLY A 14 14.26 -39.59 -22.53
C GLY A 14 14.01 -39.02 -21.13
N CYS A 15 14.80 -38.03 -20.73
CA CYS A 15 14.55 -37.26 -19.52
C CYS A 15 13.37 -36.33 -19.75
N THR A 16 12.15 -36.73 -19.37
CA THR A 16 10.97 -35.86 -19.35
C THR A 16 11.12 -34.87 -18.20
N VAL A 17 11.61 -33.67 -18.47
CA VAL A 17 11.55 -32.55 -17.53
C VAL A 17 10.08 -32.18 -17.38
N ALA A 18 9.44 -32.63 -16.31
CA ALA A 18 8.14 -32.17 -15.89
C ALA A 18 8.28 -30.67 -15.53
N ALA A 19 7.83 -29.78 -16.39
CA ALA A 19 7.73 -28.37 -16.07
C ALA A 19 6.71 -28.22 -14.92
N THR A 20 7.18 -28.03 -13.70
CA THR A 20 6.33 -27.65 -12.58
C THR A 20 5.77 -26.25 -12.86
N PRO A 21 4.43 -26.08 -12.90
CA PRO A 21 3.84 -24.74 -13.07
C PRO A 21 4.36 -23.82 -11.97
N CYS A 22 4.66 -22.58 -12.34
CA CYS A 22 5.17 -21.57 -11.42
C CYS A 22 4.13 -21.27 -10.33
N ARG A 23 4.25 -21.91 -9.17
CA ARG A 23 3.32 -21.82 -8.03
C ARG A 23 3.19 -20.41 -7.43
N ALA A 24 4.15 -19.53 -7.68
CA ALA A 24 4.17 -18.19 -7.11
C ALA A 24 3.02 -17.31 -7.62
N ASP A 25 2.57 -17.50 -8.85
CA ASP A 25 1.46 -16.71 -9.42
C ASP A 25 0.11 -17.10 -8.84
N GLU A 26 -0.12 -18.40 -8.59
CA GLU A 26 -1.38 -18.87 -8.00
C GLU A 26 -1.52 -18.41 -6.54
N ALA A 27 -0.44 -18.39 -5.77
CA ALA A 27 -0.44 -17.89 -4.40
C ALA A 27 -0.87 -16.42 -4.35
N LEU A 28 -0.33 -15.57 -5.21
CA LEU A 28 -0.70 -14.15 -5.27
C LEU A 28 -2.17 -13.97 -5.66
N VAL A 29 -2.71 -14.76 -6.60
CA VAL A 29 -4.14 -14.70 -6.97
C VAL A 29 -5.04 -14.92 -5.76
N GLN A 30 -4.74 -15.95 -4.95
CA GLN A 30 -5.50 -16.26 -3.74
C GLN A 30 -5.31 -15.20 -2.66
N VAL A 31 -4.10 -14.66 -2.49
CA VAL A 31 -3.82 -13.58 -1.54
C VAL A 31 -4.57 -12.32 -1.93
N ILE A 32 -4.58 -11.94 -3.20
CA ILE A 32 -5.33 -10.77 -3.69
C ILE A 32 -6.83 -10.90 -3.35
N ALA A 33 -7.42 -12.07 -3.55
CA ALA A 33 -8.83 -12.32 -3.22
C ALA A 33 -9.12 -12.11 -1.73
N ARG A 34 -8.19 -12.47 -0.83
CA ARG A 34 -8.31 -12.29 0.62
C ARG A 34 -8.04 -10.84 1.07
N VAL A 35 -7.11 -10.14 0.42
CA VAL A 35 -6.69 -8.78 0.79
C VAL A 35 -7.72 -7.74 0.36
N LYS A 36 -8.25 -7.83 -0.85
CA LYS A 36 -9.17 -6.85 -1.44
C LYS A 36 -10.35 -6.43 -0.53
N PRO A 37 -11.06 -7.35 0.15
CA PRO A 37 -12.18 -6.95 1.01
C PRO A 37 -11.82 -6.05 2.19
N SER A 38 -10.54 -6.02 2.56
CA SER A 38 -10.01 -5.20 3.65
C SER A 38 -9.44 -3.87 3.16
N VAL A 39 -9.28 -3.67 1.85
CA VAL A 39 -8.74 -2.43 1.27
C VAL A 39 -9.90 -1.52 0.88
N VAL A 40 -9.89 -0.30 1.39
CA VAL A 40 -10.98 0.67 1.27
C VAL A 40 -10.47 1.98 0.68
N GLY A 41 -11.35 2.70 -0.01
CA GLY A 41 -11.11 4.10 -0.31
C GLY A 41 -11.22 4.95 0.95
N VAL A 42 -10.41 5.99 1.06
CA VAL A 42 -10.53 7.03 2.09
C VAL A 42 -10.93 8.32 1.43
N GLY A 43 -11.95 8.97 1.98
CA GLY A 43 -12.48 10.18 1.39
C GLY A 43 -13.51 10.87 2.27
N SER A 44 -14.36 11.63 1.62
CA SER A 44 -15.38 12.42 2.31
C SER A 44 -16.72 12.39 1.59
N MET A 45 -17.75 12.81 2.33
CA MET A 45 -19.09 13.06 1.81
C MET A 45 -19.55 14.45 2.20
N LEU A 46 -19.98 15.22 1.20
CA LEU A 46 -20.66 16.50 1.36
C LEU A 46 -21.95 16.49 0.51
N LYS A 47 -23.11 16.49 1.17
CA LYS A 47 -24.43 16.34 0.51
C LYS A 47 -24.72 17.40 -0.54
N THR A 48 -24.14 18.61 -0.39
CA THR A 48 -24.33 19.74 -1.30
C THR A 48 -23.36 19.76 -2.48
N ARG A 49 -22.40 18.82 -2.53
CA ARG A 49 -21.43 18.68 -3.63
C ARG A 49 -21.95 17.71 -4.69
N THR A 50 -21.58 17.93 -5.94
CA THR A 50 -21.86 17.02 -7.06
C THR A 50 -20.56 16.61 -7.75
N PRO A 51 -20.15 15.33 -7.70
CA PRO A 51 -20.73 14.21 -6.93
C PRO A 51 -20.54 14.39 -5.41
N PRO A 52 -21.42 13.86 -4.55
CA PRO A 52 -21.37 14.08 -3.11
C PRO A 52 -20.18 13.41 -2.43
N MET A 53 -19.72 12.26 -2.95
CA MET A 53 -18.56 11.52 -2.46
C MET A 53 -17.29 11.97 -3.16
N GLN A 54 -16.21 12.12 -2.40
CA GLN A 54 -14.87 12.42 -2.90
C GLN A 54 -13.88 11.40 -2.36
N PHE A 55 -13.12 10.79 -3.26
CA PHE A 55 -11.99 9.94 -2.93
C PHE A 55 -10.70 10.75 -2.83
N ILE A 56 -9.87 10.50 -1.83
CA ILE A 56 -8.59 11.18 -1.62
C ILE A 56 -7.41 10.20 -1.64
N GLY A 57 -7.58 9.01 -1.09
CA GLY A 57 -6.53 8.00 -1.01
C GLY A 57 -7.05 6.64 -0.59
N THR A 58 -6.14 5.72 -0.40
CA THR A 58 -6.43 4.35 0.03
C THR A 58 -6.27 4.22 1.53
N GLY A 59 -6.93 3.25 2.12
CA GLY A 59 -6.72 2.76 3.47
C GLY A 59 -6.98 1.27 3.53
N PHE A 60 -6.68 0.65 4.66
CA PHE A 60 -7.00 -0.75 4.88
C PHE A 60 -7.41 -1.01 6.33
N VAL A 61 -8.25 -2.01 6.49
CA VAL A 61 -8.80 -2.43 7.77
C VAL A 61 -7.78 -3.31 8.49
N ALA A 62 -7.56 -3.04 9.78
CA ALA A 62 -6.64 -3.80 10.63
C ALA A 62 -7.24 -4.04 12.03
N GLY A 63 -6.60 -4.90 12.80
CA GLY A 63 -6.93 -5.16 14.19
C GLY A 63 -8.33 -5.77 14.37
N ASP A 64 -9.22 -5.02 15.00
CA ASP A 64 -10.57 -5.47 15.37
C ASP A 64 -11.63 -5.36 14.24
N GLY A 65 -11.21 -5.00 13.03
CA GLY A 65 -12.13 -4.82 11.90
C GLY A 65 -12.86 -3.47 11.88
N LEU A 66 -12.61 -2.62 12.86
CA LEU A 66 -13.16 -1.26 12.96
C LEU A 66 -12.09 -0.18 12.88
N SER A 67 -10.83 -0.57 12.80
CA SER A 67 -9.68 0.30 12.66
C SER A 67 -9.25 0.35 11.20
N VAL A 68 -9.15 1.54 10.62
CA VAL A 68 -8.65 1.75 9.25
C VAL A 68 -7.37 2.58 9.29
N LEU A 69 -6.30 2.01 8.78
CA LEU A 69 -5.01 2.68 8.63
C LEU A 69 -4.93 3.36 7.26
N THR A 70 -4.37 4.57 7.24
CA THR A 70 -4.09 5.36 6.03
C THR A 70 -2.94 6.31 6.28
N CYS A 71 -2.56 7.14 5.31
CA CYS A 71 -1.56 8.17 5.48
C CYS A 71 -2.15 9.44 6.12
N ALA A 72 -1.37 10.14 6.97
CA ALA A 72 -1.80 11.39 7.60
C ALA A 72 -2.09 12.49 6.57
N HIS A 73 -1.28 12.62 5.52
CA HIS A 73 -1.51 13.61 4.46
C HIS A 73 -2.83 13.41 3.70
N VAL A 74 -3.37 12.18 3.67
CA VAL A 74 -4.70 11.88 3.10
C VAL A 74 -5.78 12.50 3.98
N ILE A 75 -5.66 12.37 5.30
CA ILE A 75 -6.61 12.91 6.27
C ILE A 75 -6.50 14.43 6.39
N GLN A 76 -5.29 14.98 6.38
CA GLN A 76 -5.08 16.43 6.46
C GLN A 76 -5.80 17.17 5.33
N LYS A 77 -5.75 16.66 4.09
CA LYS A 77 -6.50 17.25 2.97
C LYS A 77 -8.01 17.30 3.20
N LEU A 78 -8.54 16.35 4.01
CA LEU A 78 -9.96 16.31 4.35
C LEU A 78 -10.30 17.22 5.52
N LEU A 79 -9.40 17.36 6.50
CA LEU A 79 -9.58 18.26 7.65
C LEU A 79 -9.53 19.73 7.24
N ASP A 80 -8.76 20.08 6.20
CA ASP A 80 -8.66 21.42 5.65
C ASP A 80 -9.86 21.80 4.74
N ALA A 81 -10.75 20.84 4.50
CA ALA A 81 -11.96 21.02 3.70
C ALA A 81 -13.10 21.67 4.49
N ASN A 82 -14.31 21.60 3.96
CA ASN A 82 -15.50 22.18 4.58
C ASN A 82 -15.83 21.53 5.93
N PRO A 83 -16.08 22.28 7.03
CA PRO A 83 -16.40 21.70 8.36
C PRO A 83 -17.66 20.83 8.38
N ASN A 84 -18.55 20.96 7.38
CA ASN A 84 -19.74 20.11 7.23
C ASN A 84 -19.46 18.82 6.41
N GLU A 85 -18.22 18.61 6.01
CA GLU A 85 -17.81 17.46 5.24
C GLU A 85 -17.51 16.25 6.17
N LEU A 86 -18.21 15.15 5.93
CA LEU A 86 -18.01 13.92 6.71
C LEU A 86 -16.81 13.16 6.18
N ILE A 87 -15.85 12.85 7.05
CA ILE A 87 -14.73 11.95 6.73
C ILE A 87 -15.22 10.51 6.86
N GLY A 88 -14.74 9.63 5.98
CA GLY A 88 -15.10 8.22 6.02
C GLY A 88 -14.36 7.37 5.02
N ILE A 89 -14.86 6.16 4.87
CA ILE A 89 -14.37 5.19 3.91
C ILE A 89 -15.37 4.95 2.78
N LEU A 90 -14.82 4.54 1.65
CA LEU A 90 -15.57 4.09 0.48
C LEU A 90 -15.35 2.58 0.33
N THR A 91 -16.43 1.82 0.35
CA THR A 91 -16.46 0.37 0.12
C THR A 91 -17.25 0.06 -1.15
N GLY A 92 -17.06 -1.12 -1.72
CA GLY A 92 -17.63 -1.45 -3.03
C GLY A 92 -16.78 -0.93 -4.19
N GLN A 93 -17.30 -1.01 -5.40
CA GLN A 93 -16.61 -0.65 -6.64
C GLN A 93 -17.59 0.01 -7.62
N GLY A 94 -17.09 0.92 -8.45
CA GLY A 94 -17.89 1.59 -9.47
C GLY A 94 -19.15 2.22 -8.89
N GLU A 95 -20.30 1.93 -9.50
CA GLU A 95 -21.60 2.44 -9.10
C GLU A 95 -22.11 1.87 -7.77
N THR A 96 -21.53 0.76 -7.29
CA THR A 96 -21.88 0.15 -6.01
C THR A 96 -21.09 0.72 -4.83
N ALA A 97 -20.27 1.74 -5.06
CA ALA A 97 -19.51 2.41 -4.02
C ALA A 97 -20.43 2.98 -2.94
N GLN A 98 -20.16 2.66 -1.69
CA GLN A 98 -20.91 3.13 -0.53
C GLN A 98 -19.99 3.89 0.41
N PHE A 99 -20.50 4.99 0.96
CA PHE A 99 -19.79 5.76 1.96
C PHE A 99 -20.18 5.31 3.37
N ARG A 100 -19.17 5.05 4.20
CA ARG A 100 -19.33 4.77 5.63
C ARG A 100 -18.57 5.79 6.45
N PRO A 101 -19.23 6.61 7.29
CA PRO A 101 -18.58 7.60 8.12
C PRO A 101 -17.55 6.97 9.06
N ALA A 102 -16.47 7.71 9.31
CA ALA A 102 -15.44 7.34 10.26
C ALA A 102 -15.01 8.58 11.05
N ARG A 103 -14.55 8.38 12.29
CA ARG A 103 -13.89 9.43 13.06
C ARG A 103 -12.37 9.26 12.99
N VAL A 104 -11.65 10.36 12.97
CA VAL A 104 -10.19 10.36 13.13
C VAL A 104 -9.88 10.01 14.59
N ALA A 105 -9.22 8.89 14.82
CA ALA A 105 -8.87 8.41 16.15
C ALA A 105 -7.47 8.86 16.57
N SER A 106 -6.52 8.86 15.64
CA SER A 106 -5.13 9.27 15.89
C SER A 106 -4.48 9.73 14.59
N ILE A 107 -3.54 10.68 14.70
CA ILE A 107 -2.67 11.12 13.61
C ILE A 107 -1.23 11.13 14.11
N ASP A 108 -0.35 10.51 13.39
CA ASP A 108 1.10 10.54 13.56
C ASP A 108 1.72 11.28 12.39
N ILE A 109 1.97 12.57 12.59
CA ILE A 109 2.55 13.43 11.55
C ILE A 109 3.99 13.06 11.25
N GLU A 110 4.73 12.57 12.24
CA GLU A 110 6.14 12.22 12.09
C GLU A 110 6.33 11.07 11.10
N HIS A 111 5.48 10.06 11.19
CA HIS A 111 5.51 8.88 10.31
C HIS A 111 4.47 8.94 9.19
N ASP A 112 3.77 10.08 9.03
CA ASP A 112 2.69 10.25 8.04
C ASP A 112 1.63 9.14 8.10
N LEU A 113 1.18 8.77 9.31
CA LEU A 113 0.16 7.76 9.55
C LEU A 113 -1.10 8.37 10.17
N ALA A 114 -2.26 7.82 9.83
CA ALA A 114 -3.52 8.13 10.48
C ALA A 114 -4.34 6.87 10.73
N LEU A 115 -5.11 6.91 11.81
CA LEU A 115 -6.04 5.87 12.20
C LEU A 115 -7.45 6.43 12.23
N LEU A 116 -8.33 5.81 11.46
CA LEU A 116 -9.76 6.06 11.49
C LEU A 116 -10.48 4.95 12.26
N ARG A 117 -11.56 5.32 12.95
CA ARG A 117 -12.45 4.37 13.64
C ARG A 117 -13.81 4.37 12.99
N LEU A 118 -14.26 3.18 12.64
CA LEU A 118 -15.59 2.91 12.12
C LEU A 118 -16.58 2.63 13.26
N ALA A 119 -17.86 2.93 13.04
CA ALA A 119 -18.96 2.46 13.86
C ALA A 119 -19.70 1.31 13.16
N GLY A 120 -20.41 0.47 13.92
CA GLY A 120 -21.22 -0.62 13.39
C GLY A 120 -20.46 -1.93 13.17
N ALA A 121 -20.83 -2.71 12.16
CA ALA A 121 -20.27 -4.05 11.94
C ALA A 121 -18.79 -3.99 11.51
N PRO A 122 -17.94 -4.91 12.03
CA PRO A 122 -16.54 -4.99 11.62
C PRO A 122 -16.42 -5.43 10.16
N LEU A 123 -15.36 -4.99 9.51
CA LEU A 123 -14.93 -5.44 8.18
C LEU A 123 -13.82 -6.48 8.30
N PRO A 124 -13.56 -7.27 7.27
CA PRO A 124 -12.38 -8.14 7.24
C PRO A 124 -11.11 -7.32 7.51
N ALA A 125 -10.25 -7.81 8.41
CA ALA A 125 -9.04 -7.12 8.82
C ALA A 125 -7.80 -7.85 8.33
N LEU A 126 -6.78 -7.10 7.88
CA LEU A 126 -5.46 -7.62 7.53
C LEU A 126 -4.61 -7.80 8.79
N ALA A 127 -3.85 -8.87 8.81
CA ALA A 127 -2.84 -9.11 9.84
C ALA A 127 -1.55 -8.35 9.49
N LEU A 128 -0.90 -7.76 10.52
CA LEU A 128 0.39 -7.09 10.37
C LEU A 128 1.53 -8.08 10.64
N GLY A 129 2.52 -8.08 9.76
CA GLY A 129 3.78 -8.79 9.93
C GLY A 129 4.80 -7.96 10.72
N ASP A 130 5.90 -8.60 11.09
CA ASP A 130 7.03 -7.92 11.72
C ASP A 130 7.90 -7.22 10.66
N ALA A 131 7.79 -5.90 10.57
CA ALA A 131 8.53 -5.11 9.59
C ALA A 131 10.05 -5.17 9.76
N ALA A 132 10.56 -5.54 10.95
CA ALA A 132 11.99 -5.72 11.18
C ALA A 132 12.57 -6.93 10.42
N THR A 133 11.74 -7.86 9.96
CA THR A 133 12.17 -9.02 9.18
C THR A 133 12.28 -8.76 7.68
N VAL A 134 11.82 -7.59 7.21
CA VAL A 134 11.86 -7.23 5.79
C VAL A 134 13.30 -6.98 5.34
N ARG A 135 13.66 -7.52 4.17
CA ARG A 135 14.99 -7.42 3.59
C ARG A 135 14.95 -6.89 2.16
N GLU A 136 16.05 -6.27 1.75
CA GLU A 136 16.26 -5.88 0.35
C GLU A 136 16.20 -7.11 -0.56
N GLY A 137 15.60 -6.96 -1.73
CA GLY A 137 15.33 -8.04 -2.67
C GLY A 137 14.04 -8.82 -2.39
N GLN A 138 13.36 -8.58 -1.26
CA GLN A 138 12.12 -9.28 -0.93
C GLN A 138 10.99 -8.87 -1.87
N ALA A 139 10.29 -9.88 -2.43
CA ALA A 139 9.08 -9.66 -3.22
C ALA A 139 7.94 -9.21 -2.32
N MET A 140 7.22 -8.19 -2.76
CA MET A 140 6.05 -7.62 -2.11
C MET A 140 4.94 -7.37 -3.12
N ALA A 141 3.75 -7.06 -2.63
CA ALA A 141 2.65 -6.53 -3.42
C ALA A 141 1.93 -5.45 -2.63
N PHE A 142 1.27 -4.53 -3.32
CA PHE A 142 0.37 -3.57 -2.68
C PHE A 142 -0.92 -3.44 -3.49
N THR A 143 -2.03 -3.21 -2.79
CA THR A 143 -3.35 -3.05 -3.41
C THR A 143 -3.97 -1.74 -2.97
N GLY A 144 -4.47 -0.97 -3.93
CA GLY A 144 -5.12 0.31 -3.66
C GLY A 144 -6.01 0.75 -4.80
N PHE A 145 -6.31 2.05 -4.82
CA PHE A 145 -7.18 2.68 -5.82
C PHE A 145 -6.41 3.77 -6.58
N PRO A 146 -5.51 3.39 -7.50
CA PRO A 146 -4.80 4.36 -8.32
C PRO A 146 -5.82 5.18 -9.13
N LEU A 147 -5.60 6.50 -9.17
CA LEU A 147 -6.48 7.46 -9.85
C LEU A 147 -7.95 7.45 -9.36
N GLY A 148 -8.26 6.66 -8.33
CA GLY A 148 -9.51 6.66 -7.59
C GLY A 148 -10.78 6.68 -8.46
N MET A 149 -11.59 7.75 -8.29
CA MET A 149 -12.87 7.89 -9.00
C MET A 149 -12.74 7.99 -10.53
N LEU A 150 -11.57 8.40 -11.05
CA LEU A 150 -11.34 8.48 -12.49
C LEU A 150 -11.42 7.11 -13.16
N LEU A 151 -10.99 6.05 -12.46
CA LEU A 151 -11.06 4.66 -12.91
C LEU A 151 -12.21 3.88 -12.28
N GLY A 152 -13.18 4.54 -11.64
CA GLY A 152 -14.37 3.91 -11.07
C GLY A 152 -14.13 3.15 -9.77
N LEU A 153 -13.13 3.56 -8.95
CA LEU A 153 -12.84 2.97 -7.64
C LEU A 153 -12.59 1.45 -7.69
N HIS A 154 -11.83 1.00 -8.67
CA HIS A 154 -11.43 -0.40 -8.77
C HIS A 154 -10.12 -0.67 -8.03
N HIS A 155 -10.06 -1.78 -7.30
CA HIS A 155 -8.83 -2.26 -6.68
C HIS A 155 -7.81 -2.66 -7.76
N VAL A 156 -6.60 -2.10 -7.66
CA VAL A 156 -5.46 -2.49 -8.49
C VAL A 156 -4.35 -3.00 -7.59
N THR A 157 -3.81 -4.17 -7.93
CA THR A 157 -2.67 -4.76 -7.24
C THR A 157 -1.43 -4.62 -8.10
N HIS A 158 -0.38 -4.11 -7.50
CA HIS A 158 0.95 -4.00 -8.10
C HIS A 158 1.91 -4.96 -7.39
N ARG A 159 2.80 -5.59 -8.16
CA ARG A 159 3.97 -6.26 -7.61
C ARG A 159 5.04 -5.22 -7.30
N ALA A 160 5.85 -5.48 -6.30
CA ALA A 160 6.95 -4.63 -5.89
C ALA A 160 8.12 -5.48 -5.39
N THR A 161 9.31 -4.91 -5.42
CA THR A 161 10.49 -5.46 -4.75
C THR A 161 11.02 -4.41 -3.78
N VAL A 162 11.41 -4.81 -2.59
CA VAL A 162 12.12 -3.92 -1.66
C VAL A 162 13.52 -3.67 -2.22
N SER A 163 13.73 -2.48 -2.79
CA SER A 163 15.02 -2.13 -3.43
C SER A 163 16.05 -1.65 -2.41
N SER A 164 15.58 -0.99 -1.34
CA SER A 164 16.45 -0.49 -0.28
C SER A 164 15.69 -0.23 1.01
N LEU A 165 16.40 -0.35 2.14
CA LEU A 165 15.97 0.12 3.45
C LEU A 165 16.63 1.49 3.69
N THR A 166 15.94 2.57 3.32
CA THR A 166 16.51 3.91 3.22
C THR A 166 16.10 4.80 4.41
N PRO A 167 17.06 5.47 5.07
CA PRO A 167 16.72 6.50 6.06
C PRO A 167 15.97 7.66 5.38
N VAL A 168 14.87 8.12 5.99
CA VAL A 168 14.18 9.30 5.51
C VAL A 168 15.00 10.53 5.86
N VAL A 169 15.61 11.13 4.84
CA VAL A 169 16.13 12.48 4.90
C VAL A 169 15.09 13.36 4.22
N MET A 170 14.32 14.13 5.00
CA MET A 170 13.38 15.09 4.43
C MET A 170 14.17 16.12 3.61
N PRO A 171 14.03 16.19 2.27
CA PRO A 171 14.70 17.22 1.48
C PRO A 171 14.20 18.60 1.94
N SER A 172 15.10 19.46 2.33
CA SER A 172 14.80 20.88 2.52
C SER A 172 14.68 21.51 1.13
N GLU A 173 13.46 21.85 0.70
CA GLU A 173 13.23 22.51 -0.60
C GLU A 173 13.87 23.91 -0.70
N ASN A 174 14.30 24.49 0.42
CA ASN A 174 15.08 25.73 0.47
C ASN A 174 15.84 25.81 1.79
N ALA A 175 17.15 25.81 1.72
CA ALA A 175 18.04 26.04 2.88
C ALA A 175 17.79 27.37 3.61
N GLN A 176 17.08 28.32 2.98
CA GLN A 176 16.76 29.64 3.53
C GLN A 176 15.47 29.70 4.37
N ARG A 177 14.68 28.60 4.45
CA ARG A 177 13.48 28.50 5.30
C ARG A 177 13.61 27.33 6.29
N LEU A 178 14.72 27.30 7.04
CA LEU A 178 14.87 26.42 8.19
C LEU A 178 14.06 27.01 9.36
N ASP A 179 12.78 26.63 9.44
CA ASP A 179 11.96 26.86 10.63
C ASP A 179 12.50 26.01 11.79
N THR A 180 12.46 26.53 13.02
CA THR A 180 12.91 25.85 14.25
C THR A 180 12.28 24.47 14.45
N ARG A 181 11.06 24.25 13.95
CA ARG A 181 10.40 22.93 13.91
C ARG A 181 11.10 21.95 13.00
N ARG A 182 11.62 22.39 11.83
CA ARG A 182 12.36 21.56 10.88
C ARG A 182 13.77 21.25 11.36
N LEU A 183 14.41 22.21 12.06
CA LEU A 183 15.70 21.94 12.74
C LEU A 183 15.56 20.88 13.82
N ALA A 184 14.49 20.91 14.61
CA ALA A 184 14.18 19.88 15.60
C ALA A 184 13.87 18.50 14.96
N GLN A 185 13.31 18.48 13.76
CA GLN A 185 13.07 17.25 12.99
C GLN A 185 14.36 16.66 12.40
N LEU A 186 15.31 17.50 11.97
CA LEU A 186 16.64 17.08 11.52
C LEU A 186 17.53 16.57 12.66
N GLN A 187 17.23 16.95 13.91
CA GLN A 187 17.90 16.46 15.12
C GLN A 187 17.33 15.13 15.64
N LYS A 188 16.14 14.72 15.17
CA LYS A 188 15.59 13.40 15.46
C LYS A 188 16.28 12.37 14.56
N SER A 189 16.53 11.18 15.12
CA SER A 189 17.07 10.06 14.36
C SER A 189 16.20 9.79 13.13
N PRO A 190 16.78 9.73 11.93
CA PRO A 190 16.01 9.40 10.74
C PRO A 190 15.38 8.03 10.91
N TYR A 191 14.08 7.89 10.61
CA TYR A 191 13.46 6.59 10.56
C TYR A 191 13.62 5.96 9.16
N THR A 192 13.68 4.65 9.11
CA THR A 192 13.85 3.91 7.87
C THR A 192 12.52 3.72 7.16
N VAL A 193 12.50 3.86 5.83
CA VAL A 193 11.39 3.50 4.94
C VAL A 193 11.83 2.42 3.97
N PHE A 194 10.86 1.69 3.43
CA PHE A 194 11.08 0.77 2.32
C PHE A 194 11.04 1.54 1.01
N GLN A 195 12.13 1.54 0.27
CA GLN A 195 12.14 1.97 -1.13
C GLN A 195 11.77 0.76 -1.99
N LEU A 196 10.83 0.93 -2.89
CA LEU A 196 10.27 -0.14 -3.71
C LEU A 196 10.57 0.12 -5.20
N ASP A 197 10.96 -0.93 -5.91
CA ASP A 197 10.91 -0.99 -7.37
C ASP A 197 9.46 -1.29 -7.77
N ALA A 198 8.69 -0.24 -7.89
CA ALA A 198 7.30 -0.29 -8.30
C ALA A 198 6.79 1.12 -8.63
N THR A 199 5.80 1.19 -9.50
CA THR A 199 5.10 2.44 -9.79
C THR A 199 3.82 2.55 -8.99
N ALA A 200 3.71 3.59 -8.15
CA ALA A 200 2.46 3.98 -7.52
C ALA A 200 1.92 5.27 -8.14
N TYR A 201 0.60 5.35 -8.24
CA TYR A 201 -0.11 6.50 -8.79
C TYR A 201 -0.85 7.29 -7.71
N PRO A 202 -1.25 8.55 -7.96
CA PRO A 202 -2.11 9.30 -7.06
C PRO A 202 -3.35 8.49 -6.67
N GLY A 203 -3.63 8.43 -5.36
CA GLY A 203 -4.66 7.55 -4.80
C GLY A 203 -4.12 6.26 -4.17
N SER A 204 -2.91 5.82 -4.52
CA SER A 204 -2.27 4.65 -3.89
C SER A 204 -1.73 4.93 -2.48
N SER A 205 -1.59 6.19 -2.04
CA SER A 205 -1.22 6.52 -0.66
C SER A 205 -2.18 5.87 0.33
N GLY A 206 -1.64 5.15 1.32
CA GLY A 206 -2.41 4.38 2.29
C GLY A 206 -2.67 2.92 1.91
N SER A 207 -2.19 2.45 0.75
CA SER A 207 -2.28 1.05 0.34
C SER A 207 -1.46 0.14 1.25
N PRO A 208 -1.97 -1.03 1.68
CA PRO A 208 -1.17 -2.02 2.38
C PRO A 208 -0.10 -2.59 1.46
N LEU A 209 1.15 -2.62 1.94
CA LEU A 209 2.26 -3.36 1.36
C LEU A 209 2.34 -4.72 2.04
N PHE A 210 2.15 -5.81 1.31
CA PHE A 210 2.01 -7.14 1.87
C PHE A 210 2.88 -8.17 1.13
N ASP A 211 3.16 -9.26 1.82
CA ASP A 211 3.83 -10.42 1.27
C ASP A 211 2.90 -11.17 0.30
N PRO A 212 3.34 -11.47 -0.94
CA PRO A 212 2.50 -12.04 -1.98
C PRO A 212 2.10 -13.50 -1.76
N GLU A 213 2.70 -14.20 -0.78
CA GLU A 213 2.38 -15.59 -0.46
C GLU A 213 1.46 -15.70 0.76
N THR A 214 1.69 -14.87 1.77
CA THR A 214 0.96 -14.93 3.05
C THR A 214 -0.16 -13.92 3.18
N GLY A 215 -0.02 -12.73 2.56
CA GLY A 215 -0.92 -11.58 2.72
C GLY A 215 -0.67 -10.79 4.00
N LEU A 216 0.38 -11.09 4.77
CA LEU A 216 0.79 -10.30 5.93
C LEU A 216 1.25 -8.92 5.49
N VAL A 217 0.77 -7.87 6.17
CA VAL A 217 1.10 -6.49 5.83
C VAL A 217 2.35 -6.04 6.58
N TYR A 218 3.35 -5.60 5.85
CA TYR A 218 4.64 -5.16 6.36
C TYR A 218 4.85 -3.65 6.30
N GLY A 219 3.99 -2.93 5.57
CA GLY A 219 4.10 -1.48 5.42
C GLY A 219 2.87 -0.85 4.80
N ILE A 220 2.91 0.46 4.65
CA ILE A 220 1.88 1.29 4.02
C ILE A 220 2.52 2.19 2.96
N VAL A 221 2.00 2.16 1.74
CA VAL A 221 2.51 2.95 0.62
C VAL A 221 2.32 4.44 0.87
N ASN A 222 3.41 5.20 0.68
CA ASN A 222 3.45 6.64 0.86
C ASN A 222 4.02 7.32 -0.38
N MET A 223 3.25 8.18 -1.01
CA MET A 223 3.67 8.91 -2.22
C MET A 223 4.22 10.33 -1.95
N VAL A 224 4.27 10.77 -0.68
CA VAL A 224 4.71 12.15 -0.36
C VAL A 224 6.20 12.34 -0.62
N TYR A 225 6.99 11.28 -0.47
CA TYR A 225 8.44 11.33 -0.69
C TYR A 225 8.86 11.50 -2.16
N VAL A 226 7.92 11.33 -3.10
CA VAL A 226 8.14 11.56 -4.55
C VAL A 226 7.77 13.01 -4.92
N LYS A 227 7.86 13.96 -3.98
CA LYS A 227 7.48 15.36 -4.17
C LYS A 227 8.34 16.10 -5.18
N GLY A 228 7.67 16.78 -6.06
CA GLY A 228 8.12 17.64 -7.16
C GLY A 228 7.36 17.37 -8.46
N LEU A 229 6.60 16.28 -8.54
CA LEU A 229 6.17 15.68 -9.79
C LEU A 229 4.69 15.24 -9.83
N LYS A 230 3.77 15.88 -9.09
CA LYS A 230 2.36 15.43 -9.12
C LYS A 230 1.75 15.42 -10.52
N GLU A 231 2.06 16.41 -11.34
CA GLU A 231 1.65 16.45 -12.74
C GLU A 231 2.53 15.57 -13.62
N THR A 232 3.81 15.43 -13.29
CA THR A 232 4.77 14.56 -13.98
C THR A 232 4.57 13.08 -13.60
N ALA A 233 4.07 12.75 -12.40
CA ALA A 233 3.85 11.36 -11.99
C ALA A 233 2.77 10.64 -12.79
N ILE A 234 1.89 11.36 -13.49
CA ILE A 234 0.91 10.78 -14.42
C ILE A 234 1.52 10.63 -15.81
N SER A 235 2.33 11.61 -16.24
CA SER A 235 2.94 11.65 -17.58
C SER A 235 4.29 10.94 -17.66
N ALA A 236 5.05 10.89 -16.55
CA ALA A 236 6.35 10.23 -16.43
C ALA A 236 6.51 9.62 -15.03
N PRO A 237 5.86 8.49 -14.72
CA PRO A 237 5.98 7.84 -13.42
C PRO A 237 7.43 7.41 -13.17
N SER A 238 7.95 7.77 -11.99
CA SER A 238 9.24 7.27 -11.55
C SER A 238 9.11 5.82 -11.18
N GLY A 239 9.72 4.84 -11.55
CA GLY A 239 9.61 3.44 -11.08
C GLY A 239 9.94 3.25 -9.58
N ILE A 240 9.97 4.33 -8.79
CA ILE A 240 10.33 4.34 -7.37
C ILE A 240 9.10 4.71 -6.54
N THR A 241 8.80 3.88 -5.55
CA THR A 241 7.74 4.09 -4.55
C THR A 241 8.33 3.91 -3.16
N TYR A 242 7.76 4.56 -2.14
CA TYR A 242 8.17 4.38 -0.76
C TYR A 242 7.01 3.80 0.07
N ALA A 243 7.37 3.05 1.12
CA ALA A 243 6.40 2.58 2.10
C ALA A 243 6.93 2.76 3.52
N ILE A 244 6.03 3.11 4.43
CA ILE A 244 6.31 3.26 5.86
C ILE A 244 6.23 1.87 6.50
N PRO A 245 7.22 1.44 7.29
CA PRO A 245 7.23 0.13 7.94
C PRO A 245 6.10 -0.09 8.94
N GLY A 246 5.69 -1.36 9.09
CA GLY A 246 4.54 -1.80 9.88
C GLY A 246 4.66 -1.61 11.39
N ASN A 247 5.87 -1.50 11.95
CA ASN A 247 6.08 -1.22 13.37
C ASN A 247 5.44 0.10 13.82
N TYR A 248 5.44 1.13 12.97
CA TYR A 248 4.78 2.41 13.27
C TYR A 248 3.26 2.27 13.22
N MET A 249 2.72 1.40 12.34
CA MET A 249 1.29 1.09 12.29
C MET A 249 0.82 0.35 13.55
N GLN A 250 1.62 -0.59 14.07
CA GLN A 250 1.32 -1.26 15.33
C GLN A 250 1.28 -0.26 16.51
N ALA A 251 2.21 0.68 16.53
CA ALA A 251 2.27 1.69 17.59
C ALA A 251 1.01 2.59 17.60
N ILE A 252 0.50 3.02 16.44
CA ILE A 252 -0.70 3.86 16.38
C ILE A 252 -1.97 3.08 16.73
N LEU A 253 -2.06 1.78 16.36
CA LEU A 253 -3.16 0.90 16.74
C LEU A 253 -3.25 0.66 18.25
N LEU A 254 -2.10 0.53 18.93
CA LEU A 254 -2.04 0.32 20.38
C LEU A 254 -2.46 1.57 21.17
N LYS A 255 -2.14 2.75 20.68
CA LYS A 255 -2.50 4.04 21.32
C LYS A 255 -4.01 4.34 21.27
N SER A 256 -4.77 3.63 20.46
CA SER A 256 -6.20 3.89 20.22
C SER A 256 -7.16 2.96 20.97
N LYS A 257 -6.62 2.01 21.73
CA LYS A 257 -7.37 1.15 22.65
C LYS A 257 -7.58 1.86 23.98
#